data_35382d4971dc447519e85d1ddb98468f
#
_entry.id   35382d4971dc447519e85d1ddb98468f
#
_cell.length_a   1.000
_cell.length_b   1.000
_cell.length_c   1.000
_cell.angle_alpha   90.00
_cell.angle_beta   90.00
_cell.angle_gamma   90.00
#
_symmetry.space_group_name_H-M   'P 1'
#
loop_
_entity.id
_entity.type
_entity.pdbx_description
1 polymer ?
#
loop_
_entity_poly.entity_id
_entity_poly.type
_entity_poly.pdbx_seq_one_letter_code
_entity_poly.pdbx_strand_id
1 'polypeptide(L)'
;MNNIYKKNFLIILFFTFIFSISVAISSVQAQISDFGDIDIIFLEISPENPRPQELVRASIESFSIDLDRASQITWLINGIVIDRGVGVKEVTFNVGNLGSRSVVEVIVQSIERGAINKSVTIRPTEVDLLWQADSYTPPLYKGKALPSSDAEITAIAIPQFINSNGRKLKISELIFTWEKDGKIFNRESGRGKDTIKIRGPKTFRQTVIRAYVSSADSALQGRGYALISPVSPKIIFYENDPILGIKYEKAIINIFNLLNKEVMITAHPYFFSSQERTNSDFDYSWKVDGSKVSSSPDDESSIVLRQAGKGEGAAKIAFSIQNVNKILQSAQSSFSVIFGGAREDIPFNF
;
A
#
# COMPACT_ATOMS: atom_id res chain seq x y z
N MET A 1 38.33 41.57 72.20
CA MET A 1 37.25 42.33 71.55
C MET A 1 36.77 41.75 70.18
N ASN A 2 37.34 40.64 69.67
CA ASN A 2 37.04 40.13 68.34
C ASN A 2 35.98 38.96 68.21
N ASN A 3 35.53 38.45 69.37
CA ASN A 3 34.63 37.26 69.32
C ASN A 3 33.12 37.58 69.37
N ILE A 4 32.78 38.79 69.83
CA ILE A 4 31.37 39.21 69.95
C ILE A 4 30.81 39.62 68.59
N TYR A 5 31.61 40.29 67.73
CA TYR A 5 31.18 40.73 66.38
C TYR A 5 30.98 39.56 65.40
N LYS A 6 31.77 38.50 65.49
CA LYS A 6 31.60 37.30 64.67
C LYS A 6 30.30 36.54 64.97
N LYS A 7 29.94 36.50 66.28
CA LYS A 7 28.73 35.80 66.74
C LYS A 7 27.44 36.52 66.26
N ASN A 8 27.47 37.86 66.38
CA ASN A 8 26.32 38.68 65.95
C ASN A 8 26.18 38.76 64.42
N PHE A 9 27.29 38.74 63.69
CA PHE A 9 27.27 38.69 62.22
C PHE A 9 26.70 37.34 61.68
N LEU A 10 27.02 36.23 62.34
CA LEU A 10 26.49 34.91 61.98
C LEU A 10 24.99 34.79 62.26
N ILE A 11 24.50 35.42 63.35
CA ILE A 11 23.08 35.44 63.71
C ILE A 11 22.27 36.30 62.70
N ILE A 12 22.81 37.42 62.27
CA ILE A 12 22.16 38.28 61.28
C ILE A 12 22.11 37.58 59.92
N LEU A 13 23.15 36.86 59.49
CA LEU A 13 23.19 36.10 58.27
C LEU A 13 22.18 34.93 58.27
N PHE A 14 22.00 34.30 59.44
CA PHE A 14 21.03 33.21 59.60
C PHE A 14 19.58 33.71 59.55
N PHE A 15 19.30 34.89 60.14
CA PHE A 15 17.96 35.51 60.08
C PHE A 15 17.62 36.02 58.67
N THR A 16 18.59 36.57 57.93
CA THR A 16 18.34 36.98 56.51
C THR A 16 18.10 35.77 55.58
N PHE A 17 18.74 34.62 55.83
CA PHE A 17 18.54 33.41 55.08
C PHE A 17 17.18 32.78 55.37
N ILE A 18 16.68 32.78 56.63
CA ILE A 18 15.34 32.27 56.94
C ILE A 18 14.26 33.22 56.44
N PHE A 19 14.48 34.52 56.36
CA PHE A 19 13.51 35.46 55.73
C PHE A 19 13.46 35.34 54.24
N SER A 20 14.57 34.99 53.57
CA SER A 20 14.60 34.70 52.12
C SER A 20 13.86 33.41 51.74
N ILE A 21 13.92 32.40 52.64
CA ILE A 21 13.19 31.13 52.42
C ILE A 21 11.68 31.31 52.63
N SER A 22 11.26 32.21 53.55
CA SER A 22 9.85 32.48 53.81
C SER A 22 9.15 33.25 52.69
N VAL A 23 9.90 34.05 51.90
CA VAL A 23 9.35 34.78 50.73
C VAL A 23 9.28 33.89 49.50
N ALA A 24 10.06 32.80 49.42
CA ALA A 24 10.03 31.87 48.29
C ALA A 24 8.86 30.85 48.36
N ILE A 25 8.17 30.74 49.50
CA ILE A 25 7.04 29.77 49.64
C ILE A 25 5.68 30.39 49.30
N SER A 26 5.59 31.72 49.15
CA SER A 26 4.34 32.41 48.87
C SER A 26 4.00 32.59 47.35
N SER A 27 4.80 32.04 46.45
CA SER A 27 4.54 32.16 45.02
C SER A 27 4.18 30.84 44.31
N VAL A 28 3.86 29.76 45.06
CA VAL A 28 3.43 28.48 44.48
C VAL A 28 1.91 28.25 44.57
N GLN A 29 1.13 29.29 44.75
CA GLN A 29 -0.31 29.16 44.89
C GLN A 29 -1.12 29.87 43.80
N ALA A 30 -0.58 29.94 42.58
CA ALA A 30 -1.32 30.53 41.48
C ALA A 30 -1.04 29.84 40.13
N GLN A 31 -1.26 28.55 40.04
CA GLN A 31 -1.41 27.84 38.76
C GLN A 31 -2.09 26.48 38.95
N ILE A 32 -3.24 26.45 39.59
CA ILE A 32 -4.22 25.35 39.44
C ILE A 32 -5.54 26.00 39.08
N SER A 33 -5.63 26.53 37.87
CA SER A 33 -6.89 26.93 37.29
C SER A 33 -6.80 27.05 35.79
N ASP A 34 -6.10 26.09 35.16
CA ASP A 34 -6.29 25.83 33.77
C ASP A 34 -6.23 24.31 33.53
N PHE A 35 -7.11 23.58 34.20
CA PHE A 35 -7.68 22.40 33.60
C PHE A 35 -8.55 22.96 32.49
N GLY A 36 -7.92 23.13 31.30
CA GLY A 36 -8.61 23.51 30.09
C GLY A 36 -9.88 22.70 29.99
N ASP A 37 -10.92 23.29 29.44
CA ASP A 37 -12.22 22.69 29.23
C ASP A 37 -12.04 21.22 28.87
N ILE A 38 -12.27 20.33 29.85
CA ILE A 38 -12.31 18.90 29.58
C ILE A 38 -13.46 18.75 28.60
N ASP A 39 -13.17 18.37 27.39
CA ASP A 39 -14.18 18.17 26.35
C ASP A 39 -15.28 17.25 26.92
N ILE A 40 -16.41 17.83 27.22
CA ILE A 40 -17.54 17.14 27.87
C ILE A 40 -18.19 16.20 26.86
N ILE A 41 -18.12 16.55 25.57
CA ILE A 41 -18.68 15.78 24.47
C ILE A 41 -17.57 15.55 23.43
N PHE A 42 -17.35 14.31 23.09
CA PHE A 42 -16.46 13.87 22.02
C PHE A 42 -17.29 13.61 20.77
N LEU A 43 -17.01 14.36 19.70
CA LEU A 43 -17.63 14.16 18.39
C LEU A 43 -16.67 13.40 17.50
N GLU A 44 -17.07 12.20 17.08
CA GLU A 44 -16.29 11.30 16.22
C GLU A 44 -16.94 11.18 14.83
N ILE A 45 -16.11 11.11 13.81
CA ILE A 45 -16.51 10.94 12.41
C ILE A 45 -15.86 9.68 11.85
N SER A 46 -16.67 8.79 11.28
CA SER A 46 -16.19 7.55 10.69
C SER A 46 -16.75 7.33 9.27
N PRO A 47 -15.90 7.19 8.25
CA PRO A 47 -14.44 7.31 8.29
C PRO A 47 -14.00 8.75 8.54
N GLU A 48 -12.86 8.94 9.20
CA GLU A 48 -12.30 10.24 9.55
C GLU A 48 -12.02 11.12 8.32
N ASN A 49 -11.53 10.51 7.25
CA ASN A 49 -11.21 11.15 5.97
C ASN A 49 -12.03 10.49 4.86
N PRO A 50 -13.30 10.88 4.69
CA PRO A 50 -14.17 10.24 3.71
C PRO A 50 -13.83 10.63 2.28
N ARG A 51 -14.10 9.72 1.36
CA ARG A 51 -14.09 9.97 -0.08
C ARG A 51 -15.32 10.77 -0.51
N PRO A 52 -15.30 11.37 -1.70
CA PRO A 52 -16.49 12.02 -2.26
C PRO A 52 -17.69 11.08 -2.28
N GLN A 53 -18.86 11.57 -1.85
CA GLN A 53 -20.14 10.87 -1.78
C GLN A 53 -20.16 9.62 -0.85
N GLU A 54 -19.13 9.43 -0.04
CA GLU A 54 -19.07 8.32 0.92
C GLU A 54 -20.08 8.53 2.04
N LEU A 55 -20.66 7.41 2.51
CA LEU A 55 -21.51 7.40 3.70
C LEU A 55 -20.64 7.56 4.93
N VAL A 56 -20.98 8.55 5.74
CA VAL A 56 -20.27 8.90 6.98
C VAL A 56 -21.20 8.72 8.15
N ARG A 57 -20.67 8.17 9.22
CA ARG A 57 -21.31 8.12 10.54
C ARG A 57 -20.68 9.19 11.43
N ALA A 58 -21.48 10.07 12.00
CA ALA A 58 -21.11 10.98 13.07
C ALA A 58 -21.69 10.44 14.37
N SER A 59 -20.89 10.36 15.43
CA SER A 59 -21.31 9.91 16.73
C SER A 59 -20.75 10.77 17.85
N ILE A 60 -21.46 10.82 18.98
CA ILE A 60 -20.98 11.50 20.19
C ILE A 60 -20.90 10.56 21.36
N GLU A 61 -19.89 10.80 22.19
CA GLU A 61 -19.71 10.17 23.49
C GLU A 61 -19.52 11.23 24.57
N SER A 62 -19.91 10.90 25.80
CA SER A 62 -19.65 11.73 26.97
C SER A 62 -19.44 10.86 28.20
N PHE A 63 -18.46 11.22 29.03
CA PHE A 63 -18.20 10.57 30.32
C PHE A 63 -18.86 11.31 31.50
N SER A 64 -19.45 12.49 31.24
CA SER A 64 -19.98 13.37 32.30
C SER A 64 -21.44 13.76 32.12
N ILE A 65 -22.07 13.36 31.02
CA ILE A 65 -23.47 13.66 30.71
C ILE A 65 -24.16 12.35 30.30
N ASP A 66 -25.35 12.12 30.87
CA ASP A 66 -26.22 11.02 30.43
C ASP A 66 -26.90 11.39 29.08
N LEU A 67 -26.31 10.91 28.00
CA LEU A 67 -26.82 11.15 26.65
C LEU A 67 -28.06 10.34 26.31
N ASP A 68 -28.35 9.26 27.07
CA ASP A 68 -29.43 8.34 26.78
C ASP A 68 -30.79 8.80 27.33
N ARG A 69 -30.80 9.48 28.48
CA ARG A 69 -32.02 9.79 29.21
C ARG A 69 -32.25 11.27 29.50
N ALA A 70 -31.18 12.00 29.79
CA ALA A 70 -31.26 13.35 30.32
C ALA A 70 -30.98 14.46 29.28
N SER A 71 -30.73 14.11 28.01
CA SER A 71 -30.28 15.07 27.02
C SER A 71 -31.09 14.98 25.72
N GLN A 72 -31.58 16.11 25.24
CA GLN A 72 -32.08 16.22 23.89
C GLN A 72 -30.94 16.55 22.96
N ILE A 73 -30.74 15.72 21.95
CA ILE A 73 -29.65 15.83 20.98
C ILE A 73 -30.24 16.28 19.63
N THR A 74 -29.63 17.27 19.00
CA THR A 74 -30.04 17.76 17.67
C THR A 74 -28.81 17.71 16.76
N TRP A 75 -28.92 17.01 15.63
CA TRP A 75 -27.91 16.92 14.60
C TRP A 75 -28.24 17.82 13.42
N LEU A 76 -27.26 18.60 12.99
CA LEU A 76 -27.39 19.47 11.82
C LEU A 76 -26.27 19.17 10.82
N ILE A 77 -26.61 19.17 9.54
CA ILE A 77 -25.64 19.13 8.45
C ILE A 77 -25.84 20.42 7.62
N ASN A 78 -24.78 21.23 7.54
CA ASN A 78 -24.81 22.53 6.87
C ASN A 78 -25.97 23.43 7.36
N GLY A 79 -26.26 23.40 8.67
CA GLY A 79 -27.33 24.17 9.31
C GLY A 79 -28.73 23.59 9.16
N ILE A 80 -28.90 22.45 8.47
CA ILE A 80 -30.17 21.76 8.31
C ILE A 80 -30.27 20.66 9.35
N VAL A 81 -31.33 20.64 10.16
CA VAL A 81 -31.60 19.57 11.12
C VAL A 81 -31.92 18.28 10.37
N ILE A 82 -31.15 17.24 10.62
CA ILE A 82 -31.32 15.91 10.01
C ILE A 82 -31.89 14.89 10.97
N ASP A 83 -31.63 15.05 12.28
CA ASP A 83 -32.23 14.22 13.32
C ASP A 83 -32.28 14.96 14.65
N ARG A 84 -33.25 14.58 15.49
CA ARG A 84 -33.45 15.19 16.80
C ARG A 84 -34.21 14.25 17.74
N GLY A 85 -33.69 14.07 18.94
CA GLY A 85 -34.36 13.23 19.94
C GLY A 85 -33.52 13.03 21.20
N VAL A 86 -34.10 12.33 22.16
CA VAL A 86 -33.37 11.85 23.33
C VAL A 86 -32.64 10.56 22.95
N GLY A 87 -31.37 10.45 23.29
CA GLY A 87 -30.57 9.25 23.00
C GLY A 87 -30.14 9.10 21.55
N VAL A 88 -30.36 10.09 20.68
CA VAL A 88 -29.89 10.08 19.28
C VAL A 88 -28.40 10.40 19.22
N LYS A 89 -27.56 9.43 19.62
CA LYS A 89 -26.10 9.61 19.75
C LYS A 89 -25.37 9.51 18.42
N GLU A 90 -26.00 9.08 17.36
CA GLU A 90 -25.37 8.92 16.06
C GLU A 90 -26.29 9.25 14.89
N VAL A 91 -25.69 9.70 13.80
CA VAL A 91 -26.37 9.92 12.51
C VAL A 91 -25.49 9.46 11.36
N THR A 92 -26.12 9.12 10.25
CA THR A 92 -25.43 8.78 9.01
C THR A 92 -25.88 9.72 7.89
N PHE A 93 -24.94 10.13 7.05
CA PHE A 93 -25.23 10.99 5.90
C PHE A 93 -24.12 10.80 4.83
N ASN A 94 -24.43 11.16 3.59
CA ASN A 94 -23.41 11.17 2.56
C ASN A 94 -22.73 12.54 2.52
N VAL A 95 -21.39 12.55 2.51
CA VAL A 95 -20.62 13.76 2.24
C VAL A 95 -20.79 14.20 0.79
N GLY A 96 -20.50 15.46 0.50
CA GLY A 96 -20.62 15.98 -0.86
C GLY A 96 -19.52 15.51 -1.82
N ASN A 97 -19.46 16.17 -2.96
CA ASN A 97 -18.45 15.93 -3.99
C ASN A 97 -17.07 16.41 -3.55
N LEU A 98 -16.06 16.04 -4.34
CA LEU A 98 -14.70 16.53 -4.19
C LEU A 98 -14.68 18.06 -4.16
N GLY A 99 -13.98 18.63 -3.14
CA GLY A 99 -13.93 20.09 -2.93
C GLY A 99 -15.14 20.69 -2.24
N SER A 100 -16.18 19.92 -1.93
CA SER A 100 -17.30 20.39 -1.12
C SER A 100 -16.91 20.52 0.36
N ARG A 101 -17.77 21.18 1.12
CA ARG A 101 -17.66 21.33 2.56
C ARG A 101 -18.96 20.84 3.20
N SER A 102 -18.86 19.92 4.15
CA SER A 102 -19.96 19.52 5.02
C SER A 102 -19.64 19.91 6.46
N VAL A 103 -20.48 20.72 7.06
CA VAL A 103 -20.37 21.10 8.48
C VAL A 103 -21.34 20.22 9.24
N VAL A 104 -20.80 19.34 10.07
CA VAL A 104 -21.57 18.53 11.02
C VAL A 104 -21.60 19.27 12.34
N GLU A 105 -22.77 19.52 12.85
CA GLU A 105 -22.98 20.19 14.12
C GLU A 105 -23.92 19.34 14.99
N VAL A 106 -23.58 19.20 16.26
CA VAL A 106 -24.42 18.56 17.25
C VAL A 106 -24.65 19.49 18.43
N ILE A 107 -25.92 19.65 18.80
CA ILE A 107 -26.34 20.44 19.94
C ILE A 107 -26.94 19.45 20.97
N VAL A 108 -26.33 19.39 22.13
CA VAL A 108 -26.80 18.56 23.25
C VAL A 108 -27.38 19.48 24.33
N GLN A 109 -28.67 19.37 24.57
CA GLN A 109 -29.35 20.08 25.66
C GLN A 109 -29.40 19.19 26.90
N SER A 110 -28.51 19.48 27.86
CA SER A 110 -28.48 18.79 29.14
C SER A 110 -29.23 19.60 30.19
N ILE A 111 -29.99 18.91 31.05
CA ILE A 111 -30.70 19.53 32.19
C ILE A 111 -29.72 20.19 33.16
N GLU A 112 -28.54 19.57 33.36
CA GLU A 112 -27.57 20.02 34.35
C GLU A 112 -26.62 21.10 33.83
N ARG A 113 -26.29 21.10 32.55
CA ARG A 113 -25.22 21.92 31.97
C ARG A 113 -25.68 22.88 30.84
N GLY A 114 -26.97 22.86 30.53
CA GLY A 114 -27.52 23.68 29.43
C GLY A 114 -27.18 23.15 28.05
N ALA A 115 -27.10 24.03 27.08
CA ALA A 115 -26.80 23.68 25.68
C ALA A 115 -25.30 23.63 25.44
N ILE A 116 -24.81 22.48 24.92
CA ILE A 116 -23.43 22.26 24.49
C ILE A 116 -23.43 22.04 22.99
N ASN A 117 -22.59 22.77 22.28
CA ASN A 117 -22.46 22.70 20.83
C ASN A 117 -21.07 22.20 20.45
N LYS A 118 -20.98 21.22 19.56
CA LYS A 118 -19.77 20.75 18.91
C LYS A 118 -19.95 20.72 17.41
N SER A 119 -18.92 21.09 16.68
CA SER A 119 -18.96 21.05 15.22
C SER A 119 -17.65 20.57 14.64
N VAL A 120 -17.73 19.90 13.49
CA VAL A 120 -16.59 19.49 12.69
C VAL A 120 -16.85 19.80 11.21
N THR A 121 -15.83 20.22 10.51
CA THR A 121 -15.91 20.44 9.07
C THR A 121 -15.25 19.29 8.32
N ILE A 122 -16.01 18.63 7.48
CA ILE A 122 -15.54 17.53 6.62
C ILE A 122 -15.32 18.09 5.21
N ARG A 123 -14.17 17.79 4.63
CA ARG A 123 -13.83 18.08 3.24
C ARG A 123 -13.41 16.79 2.58
N PRO A 124 -14.25 16.20 1.71
CA PRO A 124 -13.90 14.96 1.04
C PRO A 124 -12.63 15.09 0.22
N THR A 125 -11.77 14.10 0.33
CA THR A 125 -10.52 13.97 -0.44
C THR A 125 -10.45 12.59 -1.07
N GLU A 126 -9.66 12.47 -2.13
CA GLU A 126 -9.44 11.18 -2.77
C GLU A 126 -7.94 10.94 -2.96
N VAL A 127 -7.50 9.73 -2.67
CA VAL A 127 -6.14 9.27 -2.93
C VAL A 127 -6.22 7.91 -3.59
N ASP A 128 -5.92 7.86 -4.89
CA ASP A 128 -5.73 6.60 -5.58
C ASP A 128 -4.30 6.13 -5.41
N LEU A 129 -4.11 4.81 -5.26
CA LEU A 129 -2.80 4.21 -5.18
C LEU A 129 -2.63 3.21 -6.32
N LEU A 130 -1.74 3.53 -7.24
CA LEU A 130 -1.32 2.65 -8.32
C LEU A 130 0.01 2.00 -7.97
N TRP A 131 0.22 0.78 -8.47
CA TRP A 131 1.48 0.10 -8.30
C TRP A 131 1.82 -0.78 -9.51
N GLN A 132 3.11 -1.01 -9.71
CA GLN A 132 3.62 -2.00 -10.64
C GLN A 132 4.80 -2.76 -10.00
N ALA A 133 4.95 -4.01 -10.38
CA ALA A 133 6.12 -4.79 -10.01
C ALA A 133 7.19 -4.69 -11.12
N ASP A 134 8.45 -4.67 -10.71
CA ASP A 134 9.57 -4.86 -11.61
C ASP A 134 9.77 -6.35 -11.87
N SER A 135 8.85 -6.91 -12.65
CA SER A 135 8.80 -8.33 -13.00
C SER A 135 8.70 -8.48 -14.51
N TYR A 136 9.46 -9.44 -15.03
CA TYR A 136 9.44 -9.70 -16.47
C TYR A 136 8.11 -10.29 -16.94
N THR A 137 7.63 -9.74 -18.02
CA THR A 137 6.58 -10.30 -18.86
C THR A 137 7.03 -10.25 -20.31
N PRO A 138 6.76 -11.29 -21.13
CA PRO A 138 7.15 -11.27 -22.54
C PRO A 138 6.41 -10.18 -23.32
N PRO A 139 6.92 -9.81 -24.49
CA PRO A 139 6.22 -8.92 -25.43
C PRO A 139 4.78 -9.39 -25.67
N LEU A 140 3.87 -8.44 -25.91
CA LEU A 140 2.45 -8.67 -26.15
C LEU A 140 1.65 -9.26 -24.97
N TYR A 141 2.23 -9.41 -23.79
CA TYR A 141 1.47 -9.78 -22.60
C TYR A 141 0.49 -8.66 -22.22
N LYS A 142 -0.81 -8.96 -22.23
CA LYS A 142 -1.88 -7.98 -21.98
C LYS A 142 -2.21 -7.80 -20.50
N GLY A 143 -1.62 -8.60 -19.63
CA GLY A 143 -1.88 -8.54 -18.18
C GLY A 143 -0.92 -7.59 -17.46
N LYS A 144 -1.16 -7.41 -16.17
CA LYS A 144 -0.28 -6.67 -15.27
C LYS A 144 0.94 -7.51 -14.90
N ALA A 145 2.14 -6.92 -14.90
CA ALA A 145 3.33 -7.52 -14.32
C ALA A 145 3.10 -7.72 -12.81
N LEU A 146 2.99 -8.97 -12.37
CA LEU A 146 2.74 -9.34 -10.99
C LEU A 146 4.06 -9.58 -10.25
N PRO A 147 4.15 -9.19 -8.96
CA PRO A 147 5.35 -9.40 -8.20
C PRO A 147 5.51 -10.88 -7.83
N SER A 148 6.68 -11.41 -8.03
CA SER A 148 7.11 -12.63 -7.36
C SER A 148 7.67 -12.32 -5.97
N SER A 149 8.07 -13.35 -5.23
CA SER A 149 8.72 -13.18 -3.92
C SER A 149 9.93 -12.23 -4.02
N ASP A 150 10.04 -11.28 -3.10
CA ASP A 150 11.14 -10.30 -3.01
C ASP A 150 11.36 -9.46 -4.29
N ALA A 151 10.32 -9.30 -5.13
CA ALA A 151 10.37 -8.43 -6.30
C ALA A 151 10.31 -6.96 -5.88
N GLU A 152 10.95 -6.07 -6.63
CA GLU A 152 10.78 -4.62 -6.42
C GLU A 152 9.39 -4.17 -6.88
N ILE A 153 8.78 -3.28 -6.11
CA ILE A 153 7.46 -2.71 -6.37
C ILE A 153 7.59 -1.20 -6.30
N THR A 154 7.13 -0.54 -7.34
CA THR A 154 6.95 0.92 -7.35
C THR A 154 5.48 1.22 -7.14
N ALA A 155 5.17 2.06 -6.14
CA ALA A 155 3.82 2.55 -5.89
C ALA A 155 3.77 4.08 -6.01
N ILE A 156 2.67 4.59 -6.55
CA ILE A 156 2.44 6.02 -6.78
C ILE A 156 1.08 6.37 -6.19
N ALA A 157 1.04 7.41 -5.35
CA ALA A 157 -0.20 7.98 -4.82
C ALA A 157 -0.64 9.16 -5.70
N ILE A 158 -1.90 9.15 -6.11
CA ILE A 158 -2.53 10.18 -6.95
C ILE A 158 -3.61 10.89 -6.13
N PRO A 159 -3.26 11.94 -5.39
CA PRO A 159 -4.21 12.68 -4.57
C PRO A 159 -5.06 13.63 -5.41
N GLN A 160 -6.34 13.74 -5.03
CA GLN A 160 -7.29 14.72 -5.53
C GLN A 160 -7.71 15.61 -4.35
N PHE A 161 -6.96 16.68 -4.10
CA PHE A 161 -7.18 17.62 -3.01
C PHE A 161 -7.57 18.98 -3.54
N ILE A 162 -8.75 19.48 -3.17
CA ILE A 162 -9.25 20.79 -3.54
C ILE A 162 -9.37 21.63 -2.27
N ASN A 163 -8.68 22.78 -2.24
CA ASN A 163 -8.72 23.68 -1.11
C ASN A 163 -10.04 24.48 -1.02
N SER A 164 -10.19 25.30 0.03
CA SER A 164 -11.38 26.13 0.27
C SER A 164 -11.70 27.13 -0.87
N ASN A 165 -10.71 27.47 -1.69
CA ASN A 165 -10.85 28.39 -2.81
C ASN A 165 -11.17 27.65 -4.14
N GLY A 166 -11.46 26.37 -4.10
CA GLY A 166 -11.73 25.55 -5.28
C GLY A 166 -10.51 25.20 -6.13
N ARG A 167 -9.28 25.47 -5.66
CA ARG A 167 -8.04 25.15 -6.38
C ARG A 167 -7.54 23.78 -6.01
N LYS A 168 -7.21 22.96 -7.03
CA LYS A 168 -6.51 21.69 -6.84
C LYS A 168 -5.08 21.93 -6.35
N LEU A 169 -4.68 21.26 -5.27
CA LEU A 169 -3.33 21.32 -4.72
C LEU A 169 -2.36 20.53 -5.62
N LYS A 170 -1.15 21.06 -5.76
CA LYS A 170 -0.05 20.36 -6.47
C LYS A 170 0.61 19.33 -5.56
N ILE A 171 1.21 18.31 -6.13
CA ILE A 171 1.96 17.28 -5.41
C ILE A 171 3.01 17.90 -4.46
N SER A 172 3.71 18.93 -4.91
CA SER A 172 4.72 19.65 -4.13
C SER A 172 4.17 20.41 -2.92
N GLU A 173 2.85 20.59 -2.81
CA GLU A 173 2.19 21.24 -1.68
C GLU A 173 1.68 20.23 -0.64
N LEU A 174 1.75 18.94 -0.96
CA LEU A 174 1.25 17.84 -0.14
C LEU A 174 2.39 17.11 0.58
N ILE A 175 2.06 16.54 1.72
CA ILE A 175 2.95 15.74 2.55
C ILE A 175 2.45 14.30 2.48
N PHE A 176 3.36 13.38 2.16
CA PHE A 176 3.08 11.95 2.02
C PHE A 176 3.72 11.17 3.16
N THR A 177 2.97 10.26 3.76
CA THR A 177 3.50 9.28 4.71
C THR A 177 3.22 7.90 4.15
N TRP A 178 4.30 7.19 3.83
CA TRP A 178 4.23 5.84 3.30
C TRP A 178 4.34 4.79 4.39
N GLU A 179 3.45 3.81 4.33
CA GLU A 179 3.41 2.67 5.23
C GLU A 179 3.33 1.36 4.45
N LYS A 180 4.05 0.34 4.92
CA LYS A 180 3.92 -1.04 4.47
C LYS A 180 3.74 -1.94 5.67
N ASP A 181 2.64 -2.70 5.72
CA ASP A 181 2.33 -3.67 6.78
C ASP A 181 2.47 -3.08 8.21
N GLY A 182 2.01 -1.84 8.43
CA GLY A 182 2.10 -1.12 9.71
C GLY A 182 3.44 -0.43 9.97
N LYS A 183 4.44 -0.57 9.09
CA LYS A 183 5.74 0.09 9.24
C LYS A 183 5.84 1.32 8.34
N ILE A 184 6.12 2.48 8.96
CA ILE A 184 6.32 3.74 8.25
C ILE A 184 7.73 3.79 7.64
N PHE A 185 7.82 4.29 6.41
CA PHE A 185 9.04 4.51 5.65
C PHE A 185 9.41 6.00 5.68
N ASN A 186 10.10 6.43 6.74
CA ASN A 186 10.40 7.84 6.98
C ASN A 186 11.27 8.48 5.89
N ARG A 187 12.21 7.72 5.29
CA ARG A 187 13.08 8.24 4.22
C ARG A 187 12.30 8.55 2.94
N GLU A 188 11.32 7.72 2.62
CA GLU A 188 10.49 7.81 1.44
C GLU A 188 9.27 8.72 1.66
N SER A 189 8.99 9.07 2.91
CA SER A 189 7.93 9.99 3.31
C SER A 189 8.41 11.43 3.29
N GLY A 190 7.47 12.38 3.12
CA GLY A 190 7.75 13.81 3.13
C GLY A 190 7.00 14.59 2.06
N ARG A 191 7.33 15.87 1.96
CA ARG A 191 6.66 16.78 1.04
C ARG A 191 7.00 16.44 -0.42
N GLY A 192 5.97 16.32 -1.26
CA GLY A 192 6.10 16.03 -2.69
C GLY A 192 6.53 14.60 -3.04
N LYS A 193 6.62 13.72 -2.05
CA LYS A 193 7.07 12.33 -2.26
C LYS A 193 5.89 11.40 -2.54
N ASP A 194 5.30 11.57 -3.71
CA ASP A 194 4.15 10.80 -4.17
C ASP A 194 4.47 9.36 -4.61
N THR A 195 5.74 9.01 -4.70
CA THR A 195 6.22 7.72 -5.21
C THR A 195 7.13 7.03 -4.20
N ILE A 196 6.96 5.71 -4.05
CA ILE A 196 7.83 4.87 -3.24
C ILE A 196 8.28 3.64 -4.03
N LYS A 197 9.55 3.24 -3.82
CA LYS A 197 10.09 1.96 -4.25
C LYS A 197 10.35 1.09 -3.04
N ILE A 198 9.76 -0.10 -3.02
CA ILE A 198 9.87 -1.05 -1.92
C ILE A 198 10.13 -2.45 -2.44
N ARG A 199 10.75 -3.28 -1.61
CA ARG A 199 10.77 -4.72 -1.84
C ARG A 199 9.46 -5.36 -1.39
N GLY A 200 8.92 -6.23 -2.22
CA GLY A 200 7.79 -7.09 -1.91
C GLY A 200 8.10 -8.04 -0.74
N PRO A 201 7.11 -8.80 -0.28
CA PRO A 201 7.33 -9.78 0.78
C PRO A 201 8.24 -10.91 0.27
N LYS A 202 9.08 -11.42 1.18
CA LYS A 202 9.96 -12.58 0.90
C LYS A 202 9.20 -13.91 0.81
N THR A 203 7.94 -13.92 1.23
CA THR A 203 7.05 -15.09 1.19
C THR A 203 5.82 -14.75 0.35
N PHE A 204 4.99 -15.75 0.05
CA PHE A 204 3.72 -15.54 -0.69
C PHE A 204 2.60 -14.89 0.14
N ARG A 205 2.93 -14.20 1.24
CA ARG A 205 1.97 -13.43 2.04
C ARG A 205 1.61 -12.14 1.33
N GLN A 206 0.35 -11.77 1.43
CA GLN A 206 -0.09 -10.44 1.00
C GLN A 206 0.59 -9.35 1.81
N THR A 207 0.85 -8.22 1.17
CA THR A 207 1.35 -6.99 1.78
C THR A 207 0.40 -5.85 1.46
N VAL A 208 0.22 -4.95 2.42
CA VAL A 208 -0.57 -3.73 2.26
C VAL A 208 0.36 -2.54 2.20
N ILE A 209 0.26 -1.76 1.14
CA ILE A 209 0.91 -0.46 1.03
C ILE A 209 -0.16 0.60 1.26
N ARG A 210 0.14 1.60 2.11
CA ARG A 210 -0.70 2.76 2.37
C ARG A 210 0.06 4.04 2.12
N ALA A 211 -0.63 5.02 1.57
CA ALA A 211 -0.18 6.39 1.47
C ALA A 211 -1.17 7.27 2.23
N TYR A 212 -0.72 7.89 3.30
CA TYR A 212 -1.44 8.97 3.97
C TYR A 212 -0.95 10.28 3.37
N VAL A 213 -1.87 11.12 2.97
CA VAL A 213 -1.55 12.38 2.31
C VAL A 213 -2.25 13.51 3.04
N SER A 214 -1.54 14.60 3.31
CA SER A 214 -2.11 15.79 3.95
C SER A 214 -1.66 17.08 3.26
N SER A 215 -2.48 18.12 3.35
CA SER A 215 -2.03 19.49 3.08
C SER A 215 -1.07 19.97 4.18
N ALA A 216 -0.30 21.01 3.91
CA ALA A 216 0.70 21.54 4.85
C ALA A 216 0.09 22.05 6.17
N ASP A 217 -1.15 22.53 6.11
CA ASP A 217 -1.94 23.00 7.25
C ASP A 217 -2.78 21.89 7.91
N SER A 218 -2.66 20.67 7.42
CA SER A 218 -3.44 19.48 7.83
C SER A 218 -4.97 19.63 7.69
N ALA A 219 -5.45 20.68 7.02
CA ALA A 219 -6.88 20.90 6.82
C ALA A 219 -7.53 19.92 5.84
N LEU A 220 -6.72 19.33 4.97
CA LEU A 220 -7.11 18.27 4.04
C LEU A 220 -6.25 17.04 4.31
N GLN A 221 -6.89 15.92 4.50
CA GLN A 221 -6.23 14.63 4.70
C GLN A 221 -6.94 13.55 3.89
N GLY A 222 -6.19 12.56 3.47
CA GLY A 222 -6.74 11.42 2.74
C GLY A 222 -5.79 10.25 2.76
N ARG A 223 -6.29 9.07 2.40
CA ARG A 223 -5.52 7.85 2.36
C ARG A 223 -5.84 7.01 1.14
N GLY A 224 -4.80 6.46 0.53
CA GLY A 224 -4.91 5.41 -0.47
C GLY A 224 -4.26 4.12 0.02
N TYR A 225 -4.72 2.97 -0.44
CA TYR A 225 -4.07 1.70 -0.15
C TYR A 225 -4.10 0.76 -1.34
N ALA A 226 -3.15 -0.15 -1.38
CA ALA A 226 -3.10 -1.25 -2.32
C ALA A 226 -2.76 -2.54 -1.61
N LEU A 227 -3.51 -3.59 -1.95
CA LEU A 227 -3.23 -4.95 -1.52
C LEU A 227 -2.44 -5.65 -2.62
N ILE A 228 -1.26 -6.14 -2.27
CA ILE A 228 -0.34 -6.77 -3.22
C ILE A 228 -0.13 -8.23 -2.82
N SER A 229 -0.47 -9.12 -3.76
CA SER A 229 -0.31 -10.56 -3.59
C SER A 229 0.81 -11.06 -4.50
N PRO A 230 1.92 -11.57 -3.94
CA PRO A 230 2.96 -12.21 -4.74
C PRO A 230 2.43 -13.46 -5.42
N VAL A 231 2.96 -13.74 -6.61
CA VAL A 231 2.66 -14.93 -7.40
C VAL A 231 3.91 -15.77 -7.58
N SER A 232 3.71 -17.07 -7.78
CA SER A 232 4.80 -17.94 -8.20
C SER A 232 5.20 -17.62 -9.64
N PRO A 233 6.48 -17.50 -9.97
CA PRO A 233 6.94 -17.41 -11.34
C PRO A 233 6.46 -18.59 -12.17
N LYS A 234 6.31 -18.40 -13.48
CA LYS A 234 5.83 -19.40 -14.42
C LYS A 234 6.74 -19.49 -15.64
N ILE A 235 6.74 -20.64 -16.27
CA ILE A 235 7.40 -20.86 -17.55
C ILE A 235 6.34 -21.21 -18.57
N ILE A 236 6.39 -20.53 -19.72
CA ILE A 236 5.58 -20.85 -20.88
C ILE A 236 6.51 -21.04 -22.06
N PHE A 237 6.29 -22.12 -22.83
CA PHE A 237 7.09 -22.48 -23.99
C PHE A 237 6.46 -21.96 -25.28
N TYR A 238 7.30 -21.52 -26.19
CA TYR A 238 6.90 -21.05 -27.51
C TYR A 238 7.84 -21.63 -28.57
N GLU A 239 7.31 -21.89 -29.77
CA GLU A 239 8.11 -22.14 -30.94
C GLU A 239 8.85 -20.85 -31.33
N ASN A 240 10.14 -20.99 -31.62
CA ASN A 240 10.96 -19.88 -32.12
C ASN A 240 11.35 -20.18 -33.57
N ASP A 241 10.68 -19.49 -34.47
CA ASP A 241 10.90 -19.63 -35.90
C ASP A 241 12.14 -18.81 -36.31
N PRO A 242 13.09 -19.37 -37.05
CA PRO A 242 14.32 -18.64 -37.43
C PRO A 242 14.10 -17.41 -38.31
N ILE A 243 12.95 -17.28 -38.97
CA ILE A 243 12.59 -16.16 -39.86
C ILE A 243 11.58 -15.23 -39.17
N LEU A 244 10.56 -15.78 -38.52
CA LEU A 244 9.44 -15.02 -37.94
C LEU A 244 9.68 -14.70 -36.48
N GLY A 245 10.68 -15.32 -35.83
CA GLY A 245 10.93 -15.19 -34.41
C GLY A 245 9.97 -15.99 -33.54
N ILE A 246 9.77 -15.57 -32.31
CA ILE A 246 8.99 -16.31 -31.31
C ILE A 246 7.48 -16.15 -31.59
N LYS A 247 6.78 -17.28 -31.74
CA LYS A 247 5.34 -17.36 -32.01
C LYS A 247 4.54 -17.20 -30.71
N TYR A 248 4.41 -15.98 -30.20
CA TYR A 248 3.70 -15.68 -28.95
C TYR A 248 2.19 -15.97 -29.00
N GLU A 249 1.61 -16.06 -30.18
CA GLU A 249 0.19 -16.36 -30.39
C GLU A 249 -0.19 -17.79 -30.02
N LYS A 250 0.79 -18.72 -29.96
CA LYS A 250 0.56 -20.14 -29.71
C LYS A 250 1.54 -20.70 -28.66
N ALA A 251 1.10 -20.69 -27.40
CA ALA A 251 1.86 -21.30 -26.30
C ALA A 251 1.83 -22.84 -26.41
N ILE A 252 2.96 -23.49 -26.10
CA ILE A 252 3.08 -24.93 -25.95
C ILE A 252 2.75 -25.27 -24.50
N ILE A 253 1.63 -25.97 -24.28
CA ILE A 253 1.16 -26.26 -22.91
C ILE A 253 1.49 -27.70 -22.49
N ASN A 254 1.00 -28.68 -23.26
CA ASN A 254 1.13 -30.10 -22.90
C ASN A 254 1.84 -30.92 -23.98
N ILE A 255 1.48 -30.72 -25.24
CA ILE A 255 1.94 -31.51 -26.36
C ILE A 255 2.37 -30.57 -27.50
N PHE A 256 3.49 -30.92 -28.13
CA PHE A 256 3.99 -30.27 -29.32
C PHE A 256 4.26 -31.33 -30.42
N ASN A 257 3.69 -31.17 -31.58
CA ASN A 257 3.93 -32.06 -32.73
C ASN A 257 5.09 -31.52 -33.58
N LEU A 258 6.20 -32.24 -33.60
CA LEU A 258 7.35 -31.92 -34.40
C LEU A 258 7.10 -32.35 -35.85
N LEU A 259 6.65 -31.42 -36.70
CA LEU A 259 6.32 -31.65 -38.09
C LEU A 259 7.55 -31.53 -39.01
N ASN A 260 8.56 -30.82 -38.58
CA ASN A 260 9.82 -30.60 -39.28
C ASN A 260 10.92 -31.45 -38.61
N LYS A 261 12.05 -31.63 -39.31
CA LYS A 261 13.22 -32.34 -38.72
C LYS A 261 13.80 -31.68 -37.49
N GLU A 262 13.56 -30.39 -37.35
CA GLU A 262 14.18 -29.56 -36.31
C GLU A 262 13.23 -28.43 -35.93
N VAL A 263 13.24 -28.04 -34.66
CA VAL A 263 12.53 -26.86 -34.11
C VAL A 263 13.32 -26.25 -32.98
N MET A 264 13.33 -24.94 -32.89
CA MET A 264 13.79 -24.23 -31.72
C MET A 264 12.61 -23.91 -30.80
N ILE A 265 12.71 -24.25 -29.54
CA ILE A 265 11.72 -23.93 -28.50
C ILE A 265 12.37 -22.99 -27.50
N THR A 266 11.68 -21.90 -27.17
CA THR A 266 12.11 -20.93 -26.18
C THR A 266 11.20 -20.98 -24.95
N ALA A 267 11.78 -21.05 -23.76
CA ALA A 267 11.10 -20.98 -22.49
C ALA A 267 11.07 -19.54 -21.99
N HIS A 268 9.87 -18.95 -21.86
CA HIS A 268 9.72 -17.62 -21.31
C HIS A 268 9.37 -17.64 -19.84
N PRO A 269 10.25 -17.11 -18.94
CA PRO A 269 9.99 -17.02 -17.53
C PRO A 269 9.14 -15.78 -17.21
N TYR A 270 7.90 -15.99 -16.81
CA TYR A 270 7.00 -14.93 -16.37
C TYR A 270 7.21 -14.59 -14.90
N PHE A 271 7.16 -13.30 -14.57
CA PHE A 271 7.14 -12.75 -13.22
C PHE A 271 8.44 -12.92 -12.42
N PHE A 272 9.54 -13.33 -13.03
CA PHE A 272 10.85 -13.18 -12.42
C PHE A 272 11.26 -11.71 -12.37
N SER A 273 12.12 -11.32 -11.41
CA SER A 273 12.66 -9.96 -11.35
C SER A 273 13.34 -9.57 -12.66
N SER A 274 12.95 -8.44 -13.25
CA SER A 274 13.46 -8.03 -14.57
C SER A 274 14.88 -7.50 -14.50
N GLN A 275 15.27 -6.81 -13.42
CA GLN A 275 16.59 -6.24 -13.22
C GLN A 275 17.70 -7.30 -13.19
N GLU A 276 17.38 -8.53 -12.81
CA GLU A 276 18.35 -9.61 -12.64
C GLU A 276 18.48 -10.51 -13.89
N ARG A 277 17.60 -10.33 -14.89
CA ARG A 277 17.60 -11.19 -16.10
C ARG A 277 18.84 -11.05 -16.98
N THR A 278 19.56 -9.98 -16.86
CA THR A 278 20.80 -9.72 -17.63
C THR A 278 22.06 -10.19 -16.91
N ASN A 279 21.93 -10.70 -15.69
CA ASN A 279 23.03 -11.11 -14.84
C ASN A 279 23.08 -12.65 -14.73
N SER A 280 24.24 -13.20 -14.42
CA SER A 280 24.51 -14.61 -14.15
C SER A 280 23.79 -15.16 -12.89
N ASP A 281 22.72 -14.48 -12.44
CA ASP A 281 22.01 -14.81 -11.21
C ASP A 281 20.93 -15.87 -11.40
N PHE A 282 20.77 -16.39 -12.63
CA PHE A 282 19.82 -17.45 -12.93
C PHE A 282 20.53 -18.75 -13.33
N ASP A 283 20.11 -19.85 -12.73
CA ASP A 283 20.48 -21.20 -13.15
C ASP A 283 19.37 -21.77 -14.06
N TYR A 284 19.76 -22.13 -15.27
CA TYR A 284 18.88 -22.69 -16.30
C TYR A 284 19.19 -24.17 -16.49
N SER A 285 18.19 -25.00 -16.60
CA SER A 285 18.38 -26.43 -16.82
C SER A 285 17.31 -27.02 -17.73
N TRP A 286 17.76 -27.57 -18.89
CA TRP A 286 16.95 -28.37 -19.79
C TRP A 286 17.15 -29.84 -19.54
N LYS A 287 16.08 -30.62 -19.65
CA LYS A 287 16.10 -32.10 -19.58
C LYS A 287 15.24 -32.68 -20.70
N VAL A 288 15.73 -33.75 -21.30
CA VAL A 288 14.99 -34.60 -22.24
C VAL A 288 14.92 -35.99 -21.60
N ASP A 289 13.73 -36.51 -21.39
CA ASP A 289 13.43 -37.78 -20.70
C ASP A 289 14.21 -37.94 -19.38
N GLY A 290 14.30 -36.82 -18.62
CA GLY A 290 14.98 -36.75 -17.33
C GLY A 290 16.50 -36.51 -17.39
N SER A 291 17.15 -36.69 -18.54
CA SER A 291 18.58 -36.46 -18.75
C SER A 291 18.85 -34.97 -19.05
N LYS A 292 19.84 -34.39 -18.34
CA LYS A 292 20.26 -32.99 -18.59
C LYS A 292 20.87 -32.87 -19.99
N VAL A 293 20.46 -31.85 -20.72
CA VAL A 293 20.94 -31.51 -22.06
C VAL A 293 21.41 -30.06 -22.14
N SER A 294 22.22 -29.73 -23.15
CA SER A 294 22.69 -28.38 -23.38
C SER A 294 21.58 -27.51 -23.97
N SER A 295 21.56 -26.26 -23.54
CA SER A 295 20.75 -25.20 -24.16
C SER A 295 21.34 -24.77 -25.52
N SER A 296 20.64 -23.89 -26.21
CA SER A 296 21.21 -23.16 -27.35
C SER A 296 22.45 -22.34 -26.92
N PRO A 297 23.52 -22.28 -27.70
CA PRO A 297 24.72 -21.52 -27.33
C PRO A 297 24.46 -20.04 -27.14
N ASP A 298 23.51 -19.46 -27.88
CA ASP A 298 23.22 -18.04 -27.89
C ASP A 298 22.15 -17.62 -26.86
N ASP A 299 21.39 -18.59 -26.35
CA ASP A 299 20.29 -18.33 -25.42
C ASP A 299 20.00 -19.55 -24.51
N GLU A 300 20.35 -19.47 -23.25
CA GLU A 300 20.14 -20.55 -22.27
C GLU A 300 18.65 -20.86 -22.03
N SER A 301 17.75 -19.95 -22.37
CA SER A 301 16.30 -20.17 -22.32
C SER A 301 15.75 -20.92 -23.52
N SER A 302 16.58 -21.26 -24.52
CA SER A 302 16.20 -21.92 -25.75
C SER A 302 16.86 -23.29 -25.92
N ILE A 303 16.16 -24.22 -26.58
CA ILE A 303 16.66 -25.54 -26.94
C ILE A 303 16.31 -25.86 -28.40
N VAL A 304 17.23 -26.49 -29.12
CA VAL A 304 16.98 -27.03 -30.45
C VAL A 304 16.64 -28.52 -30.31
N LEU A 305 15.44 -28.88 -30.73
CA LEU A 305 14.98 -30.27 -30.78
C LEU A 305 15.09 -30.80 -32.21
N ARG A 306 15.84 -31.89 -32.37
CA ARG A 306 16.06 -32.55 -33.67
C ARG A 306 15.69 -34.01 -33.61
N GLN A 307 14.89 -34.47 -34.54
CA GLN A 307 14.60 -35.90 -34.66
C GLN A 307 15.82 -36.67 -35.21
N ALA A 308 16.32 -37.63 -34.44
CA ALA A 308 17.50 -38.46 -34.81
C ALA A 308 17.12 -39.76 -35.48
N GLY A 309 16.23 -39.77 -36.45
CA GLY A 309 15.79 -41.00 -37.13
C GLY A 309 14.52 -40.81 -37.90
N LYS A 310 13.95 -41.91 -38.40
CA LYS A 310 12.68 -41.89 -39.17
C LYS A 310 11.49 -42.53 -38.42
N GLY A 311 11.71 -42.94 -37.18
CA GLY A 311 10.67 -43.59 -36.37
C GLY A 311 9.72 -42.60 -35.72
N GLU A 312 8.54 -43.09 -35.35
CA GLU A 312 7.58 -42.37 -34.50
C GLU A 312 7.97 -42.50 -33.03
N GLY A 313 7.71 -41.49 -32.24
CA GLY A 313 8.00 -41.54 -30.80
C GLY A 313 7.56 -40.27 -30.08
N ALA A 314 7.78 -40.26 -28.78
CA ALA A 314 7.58 -39.09 -27.92
C ALA A 314 8.75 -38.93 -26.96
N ALA A 315 9.05 -37.68 -26.63
CA ALA A 315 10.02 -37.33 -25.60
C ALA A 315 9.45 -36.28 -24.66
N LYS A 316 9.73 -36.35 -23.38
CA LYS A 316 9.36 -35.36 -22.39
C LYS A 316 10.46 -34.29 -22.27
N ILE A 317 10.10 -33.08 -22.58
CA ILE A 317 10.99 -31.91 -22.44
C ILE A 317 10.63 -31.19 -21.15
N ALA A 318 11.62 -30.95 -20.30
CA ALA A 318 11.43 -30.19 -19.07
C ALA A 318 12.48 -29.06 -18.98
N PHE A 319 12.04 -27.95 -18.46
CA PHE A 319 12.88 -26.79 -18.21
C PHE A 319 12.67 -26.27 -16.79
N SER A 320 13.74 -25.90 -16.11
CA SER A 320 13.71 -25.24 -14.82
C SER A 320 14.61 -24.02 -14.84
N ILE A 321 14.17 -23.01 -14.11
CA ILE A 321 14.91 -21.77 -13.86
C ILE A 321 14.83 -21.44 -12.38
N GLN A 322 15.93 -21.05 -11.78
CA GLN A 322 16.04 -20.64 -10.39
C GLN A 322 16.91 -19.39 -10.27
N ASN A 323 16.43 -18.41 -9.51
CA ASN A 323 17.25 -17.28 -9.11
C ASN A 323 18.13 -17.71 -7.92
N VAL A 324 19.44 -17.64 -8.07
CA VAL A 324 20.40 -18.11 -7.04
C VAL A 324 20.38 -17.24 -5.79
N ASN A 325 19.98 -15.98 -5.91
CA ASN A 325 19.89 -15.00 -4.80
C ASN A 325 18.50 -14.95 -4.17
N LYS A 326 17.45 -15.42 -4.87
CA LYS A 326 16.05 -15.37 -4.44
C LYS A 326 15.41 -16.74 -4.61
N ILE A 327 15.65 -17.63 -3.67
CA ILE A 327 15.27 -19.06 -3.74
C ILE A 327 13.80 -19.30 -4.10
N LEU A 328 12.88 -18.41 -3.64
CA LEU A 328 11.46 -18.50 -3.96
C LEU A 328 11.11 -17.99 -5.36
N GLN A 329 12.06 -17.44 -6.10
CA GLN A 329 11.93 -17.17 -7.53
C GLN A 329 12.47 -18.34 -8.33
N SER A 330 11.73 -19.42 -8.36
CA SER A 330 12.00 -20.61 -9.14
C SER A 330 10.74 -21.07 -9.86
N ALA A 331 10.93 -21.69 -11.01
CA ALA A 331 9.83 -22.31 -11.76
C ALA A 331 10.33 -23.53 -12.53
N GLN A 332 9.46 -24.49 -12.71
CA GLN A 332 9.67 -25.66 -13.56
C GLN A 332 8.42 -25.91 -14.40
N SER A 333 8.62 -26.26 -15.65
CA SER A 333 7.53 -26.65 -16.56
C SER A 333 8.00 -27.73 -17.53
N SER A 334 7.07 -28.48 -18.12
CA SER A 334 7.38 -29.52 -19.08
C SER A 334 6.27 -29.70 -20.10
N PHE A 335 6.63 -30.23 -21.25
CA PHE A 335 5.70 -30.64 -22.32
C PHE A 335 6.22 -31.91 -22.98
N SER A 336 5.37 -32.59 -23.74
CA SER A 336 5.76 -33.76 -24.54
C SER A 336 5.89 -33.36 -26.01
N VAL A 337 6.97 -33.77 -26.65
CA VAL A 337 7.16 -33.66 -28.08
C VAL A 337 6.80 -34.98 -28.72
N ILE A 338 5.91 -34.97 -29.73
CA ILE A 338 5.57 -36.12 -30.58
C ILE A 338 6.25 -35.92 -31.93
N PHE A 339 6.97 -36.91 -32.37
CA PHE A 339 7.68 -36.87 -33.67
C PHE A 339 7.35 -38.10 -34.50
N GLY A 340 7.45 -37.98 -35.84
CA GLY A 340 7.16 -39.03 -36.82
C GLY A 340 5.68 -39.29 -37.09
N GLY A 341 4.75 -38.52 -36.52
CA GLY A 341 3.34 -38.59 -36.85
C GLY A 341 3.10 -38.14 -38.29
N ALA A 342 2.26 -38.88 -39.02
CA ALA A 342 1.87 -38.50 -40.37
C ALA A 342 1.27 -37.10 -40.38
N ARG A 343 1.68 -36.25 -41.30
CA ARG A 343 0.90 -35.03 -41.66
C ARG A 343 -0.49 -35.51 -41.99
N GLU A 344 -1.50 -35.16 -41.22
CA GLU A 344 -2.87 -35.15 -41.75
C GLU A 344 -2.87 -34.09 -42.83
N ASP A 345 -2.74 -34.55 -44.10
CA ASP A 345 -3.05 -33.74 -45.26
C ASP A 345 -4.54 -33.43 -45.17
N ILE A 346 -4.89 -32.29 -44.61
CA ILE A 346 -6.24 -31.77 -44.70
C ILE A 346 -6.43 -31.45 -46.17
N PRO A 347 -7.30 -32.23 -46.92
CA PRO A 347 -7.57 -31.92 -48.32
C PRO A 347 -8.25 -30.54 -48.36
N PHE A 348 -7.58 -29.55 -48.93
CA PHE A 348 -8.22 -28.31 -49.33
C PHE A 348 -9.30 -28.65 -50.34
N ASN A 349 -10.55 -28.77 -49.91
CA ASN A 349 -11.70 -28.71 -50.83
C ASN A 349 -11.93 -27.23 -51.16
N PHE A 350 -11.67 -26.88 -52.40
CA PHE A 350 -12.02 -25.61 -53.03
C PHE A 350 -13.55 -25.53 -53.26
#